data_50a163216ee176c1788eaaac7b2a73f2
#
_entry.id   50a163216ee176c1788eaaac7b2a73f2
#
_cell.length_a   1.000
_cell.length_b   1.000
_cell.length_c   1.000
_cell.angle_alpha   90.00
_cell.angle_beta   90.00
_cell.angle_gamma   90.00
#
_symmetry.space_group_name_H-M   'P 1'
#
loop_
_entity.id
_entity.type
_entity.pdbx_description
1 polymer ?
#
loop_
_entity_poly.entity_id
_entity_poly.type
_entity_poly.pdbx_seq_one_letter_code
_entity_poly.pdbx_strand_id
1 'polypeptide(L)'
;MQVAEGLEIVTVDSPRAALLRRRARPAGKVTRDIQRLIEQMLATLRAANGLGLAAPQVGESVRVLVALVEDRTVVLVDPVVLSTEGEETDAEACLSIPGVVGEVPRAASVTVRGKNRRGRAVTIAAEGLLARVLQHEIDHLDGILFLDRVRDPSTIRVVVPSQDATPAAG
;
A
#
# COMPACT_ATOMS: atom_id res chain seq x y z
N MET A 1 -4.09 6.92 -27.10
CA MET A 1 -4.33 6.37 -25.74
C MET A 1 -3.62 7.27 -24.75
N GLN A 2 -4.34 8.05 -23.96
CA GLN A 2 -3.74 8.90 -22.93
C GLN A 2 -3.18 8.02 -21.84
N VAL A 3 -1.88 8.13 -21.57
CA VAL A 3 -1.26 7.53 -20.38
C VAL A 3 -1.81 8.30 -19.17
N ALA A 4 -2.29 7.57 -18.16
CA ALA A 4 -2.76 8.22 -16.94
C ALA A 4 -1.60 8.99 -16.30
N GLU A 5 -1.83 10.27 -15.97
CA GLU A 5 -0.86 11.06 -15.20
C GLU A 5 -0.75 10.55 -13.77
N GLY A 6 0.48 10.41 -13.29
CA GLY A 6 0.75 10.06 -11.90
C GLY A 6 0.31 11.18 -10.95
N LEU A 7 -0.02 10.78 -9.72
CA LEU A 7 -0.41 11.67 -8.65
C LEU A 7 0.78 11.97 -7.73
N GLU A 8 0.73 13.10 -7.03
CA GLU A 8 1.70 13.43 -6.00
C GLU A 8 1.52 12.52 -4.77
N ILE A 9 2.63 11.97 -4.27
CA ILE A 9 2.62 11.14 -3.06
C ILE A 9 2.64 12.05 -1.83
N VAL A 10 1.67 11.86 -0.96
CA VAL A 10 1.60 12.52 0.35
C VAL A 10 2.64 11.88 1.28
N THR A 11 3.51 12.69 1.87
CA THR A 11 4.52 12.24 2.82
C THR A 11 4.22 12.75 4.24
N VAL A 12 4.87 12.15 5.24
CA VAL A 12 4.73 12.56 6.65
C VAL A 12 5.16 14.00 6.90
N ASP A 13 5.97 14.58 6.02
CA ASP A 13 6.41 15.99 6.10
C ASP A 13 5.54 16.93 5.26
N SER A 14 4.56 16.42 4.55
CA SER A 14 3.69 17.21 3.68
C SER A 14 2.60 17.94 4.49
N PRO A 15 2.09 19.09 4.00
CA PRO A 15 0.94 19.76 4.62
C PRO A 15 -0.31 18.88 4.71
N ARG A 16 -0.40 17.84 3.89
CA ARG A 16 -1.52 16.88 3.87
C ARG A 16 -1.25 15.61 4.68
N ALA A 17 -0.18 15.57 5.47
CA ALA A 17 0.22 14.38 6.24
C ALA A 17 -0.88 13.82 7.15
N ALA A 18 -1.79 14.67 7.64
CA ALA A 18 -2.92 14.24 8.45
C ALA A 18 -3.84 13.22 7.76
N LEU A 19 -3.88 13.20 6.42
CA LEU A 19 -4.64 12.20 5.65
C LEU A 19 -4.13 10.78 5.87
N LEU A 20 -2.82 10.62 6.11
CA LEU A 20 -2.19 9.32 6.35
C LEU A 20 -2.63 8.68 7.68
N ARG A 21 -3.14 9.47 8.60
CA ARG A 21 -3.63 9.02 9.93
C ARG A 21 -5.14 8.86 10.01
N ARG A 22 -5.85 9.17 8.95
CA ARG A 22 -7.31 9.00 8.90
C ARG A 22 -7.68 7.62 8.38
N ARG A 23 -8.72 7.06 8.96
CA ARG A 23 -9.35 5.88 8.38
C ARG A 23 -10.05 6.28 7.08
N ALA A 24 -9.72 5.62 5.99
CA ALA A 24 -10.33 5.84 4.70
C ALA A 24 -11.79 5.33 4.69
N ARG A 25 -12.66 6.06 4.00
CA ARG A 25 -14.06 5.67 3.85
C ARG A 25 -14.23 4.55 2.83
N PRO A 26 -15.25 3.69 2.97
CA PRO A 26 -15.57 2.71 1.93
C PRO A 26 -15.82 3.39 0.58
N ALA A 27 -15.34 2.75 -0.49
CA ALA A 27 -15.62 3.20 -1.85
C ALA A 27 -17.04 2.84 -2.30
N GLY A 28 -17.56 1.73 -1.82
CA GLY A 28 -18.85 1.20 -2.23
C GLY A 28 -18.82 0.69 -3.66
N LYS A 29 -19.58 1.31 -4.55
CA LYS A 29 -19.60 0.94 -5.97
C LYS A 29 -18.33 1.42 -6.68
N VAL A 30 -17.77 0.57 -7.52
CA VAL A 30 -16.64 0.95 -8.37
C VAL A 30 -17.16 1.78 -9.55
N THR A 31 -17.07 3.09 -9.41
CA THR A 31 -17.47 4.08 -10.42
C THR A 31 -16.33 4.34 -11.41
N ARG A 32 -16.62 5.13 -12.45
CA ARG A 32 -15.59 5.60 -13.38
C ARG A 32 -14.51 6.44 -12.69
N ASP A 33 -14.88 7.21 -11.67
CA ASP A 33 -13.91 8.00 -10.89
C ASP A 33 -12.98 7.10 -10.08
N ILE A 34 -13.50 6.03 -9.49
CA ILE A 34 -12.68 5.01 -8.80
C ILE A 34 -11.77 4.28 -9.81
N GLN A 35 -12.26 3.95 -11.00
CA GLN A 35 -11.43 3.33 -12.04
C GLN A 35 -10.31 4.26 -12.50
N ARG A 36 -10.60 5.54 -12.67
CA ARG A 36 -9.58 6.55 -13.01
C ARG A 36 -8.54 6.68 -11.90
N LEU A 37 -8.98 6.73 -10.65
CA LEU A 37 -8.07 6.75 -9.48
C LEU A 37 -7.15 5.53 -9.48
N ILE A 38 -7.67 4.34 -9.73
CA ILE A 38 -6.88 3.10 -9.80
C ILE A 38 -5.80 3.20 -10.87
N GLU A 39 -6.14 3.70 -12.06
CA GLU A 39 -5.17 3.87 -13.15
C GLU A 39 -4.08 4.89 -12.81
N GLN A 40 -4.46 6.00 -12.19
CA GLN A 40 -3.51 7.02 -11.72
C GLN A 40 -2.61 6.48 -10.60
N MET A 41 -3.16 5.69 -9.67
CA MET A 41 -2.37 5.05 -8.62
C MET A 41 -1.37 4.04 -9.19
N LEU A 42 -1.76 3.23 -10.18
CA LEU A 42 -0.84 2.30 -10.85
C LEU A 42 0.26 3.05 -11.60
N ALA A 43 -0.05 4.15 -12.27
CA ALA A 43 0.94 4.98 -12.94
C ALA A 43 1.92 5.61 -11.93
N THR A 44 1.40 6.12 -10.81
CA THR A 44 2.20 6.67 -9.71
C THR A 44 3.14 5.62 -9.11
N LEU A 45 2.62 4.43 -8.85
CA LEU A 45 3.39 3.33 -8.28
C LEU A 45 4.53 2.88 -9.20
N ARG A 46 4.27 2.77 -10.49
CA ARG A 46 5.31 2.43 -11.49
C ARG A 46 6.39 3.51 -11.54
N ALA A 47 6.00 4.77 -11.58
CA ALA A 47 6.95 5.89 -11.62
C ALA A 47 7.81 5.96 -10.35
N ALA A 48 7.25 5.62 -9.20
CA ALA A 48 7.96 5.58 -7.92
C ALA A 48 8.76 4.29 -7.70
N ASN A 49 8.64 3.31 -8.59
CA ASN A 49 9.26 2.00 -8.47
C ASN A 49 8.93 1.31 -7.13
N GLY A 50 7.70 1.48 -6.65
CA GLY A 50 7.21 0.88 -5.40
C GLY A 50 6.50 -0.46 -5.63
N LEU A 51 6.19 -1.15 -4.53
CA LEU A 51 5.50 -2.44 -4.54
C LEU A 51 4.01 -2.31 -4.29
N GLY A 52 3.58 -1.30 -3.56
CA GLY A 52 2.18 -1.06 -3.25
C GLY A 52 1.89 0.41 -2.98
N LEU A 53 0.62 0.77 -3.10
CA LEU A 53 0.14 2.13 -2.88
C LEU A 53 -1.33 2.10 -2.45
N ALA A 54 -1.66 2.88 -1.43
CA ALA A 54 -3.02 3.07 -0.95
C ALA A 54 -3.52 4.48 -1.29
N ALA A 55 -4.81 4.63 -1.53
CA ALA A 55 -5.39 5.90 -1.96
C ALA A 55 -5.11 7.08 -1.02
N PRO A 56 -5.08 6.94 0.32
CA PRO A 56 -4.66 8.04 1.19
C PRO A 56 -3.28 8.61 0.88
N GLN A 57 -2.37 7.79 0.37
CA GLN A 57 -1.02 8.23 -0.01
C GLN A 57 -0.99 9.14 -1.24
N VAL A 58 -2.07 9.23 -1.98
CA VAL A 58 -2.23 10.16 -3.10
C VAL A 58 -3.32 11.21 -2.81
N GLY A 59 -3.71 11.35 -1.56
CA GLY A 59 -4.63 12.39 -1.12
C GLY A 59 -6.12 12.03 -1.17
N GLU A 60 -6.44 10.78 -1.50
CA GLU A 60 -7.82 10.30 -1.60
C GLU A 60 -8.17 9.36 -0.43
N SER A 61 -9.02 9.83 0.49
CA SER A 61 -9.40 9.07 1.69
C SER A 61 -10.50 8.06 1.37
N VAL A 62 -10.19 7.09 0.54
CA VAL A 62 -11.09 6.02 0.10
C VAL A 62 -10.37 4.67 0.13
N ARG A 63 -11.10 3.60 0.38
CA ARG A 63 -10.52 2.26 0.59
C ARG A 63 -10.18 1.57 -0.74
N VAL A 64 -9.11 2.04 -1.36
CA VAL A 64 -8.56 1.48 -2.60
C VAL A 64 -7.06 1.28 -2.41
N LEU A 65 -6.56 0.11 -2.80
CA LEU A 65 -5.13 -0.17 -2.86
C LEU A 65 -4.74 -0.82 -4.18
N VAL A 66 -3.49 -0.65 -4.55
CA VAL A 66 -2.86 -1.33 -5.69
C VAL A 66 -1.53 -1.92 -5.25
N ALA A 67 -1.13 -3.03 -5.86
CA ALA A 67 0.15 -3.66 -5.62
C ALA A 67 0.74 -4.20 -6.93
N LEU A 68 2.06 -4.05 -7.07
CA LEU A 68 2.86 -4.60 -8.16
C LEU A 68 3.96 -5.45 -7.53
N VAL A 69 3.72 -6.74 -7.44
CA VAL A 69 4.64 -7.68 -6.78
C VAL A 69 4.95 -8.80 -7.74
N GLU A 70 6.24 -8.97 -8.05
CA GLU A 70 6.69 -9.88 -9.09
C GLU A 70 5.96 -9.56 -10.40
N ASP A 71 5.33 -10.52 -11.05
CA ASP A 71 4.58 -10.32 -12.29
C ASP A 71 3.07 -10.11 -12.04
N ARG A 72 2.66 -9.88 -10.78
CA ARG A 72 1.25 -9.71 -10.43
C ARG A 72 0.90 -8.26 -10.22
N THR A 73 -0.18 -7.82 -10.86
CA THR A 73 -0.87 -6.57 -10.56
C THR A 73 -2.12 -6.90 -9.74
N VAL A 74 -2.21 -6.36 -8.54
CA VAL A 74 -3.36 -6.53 -7.65
C VAL A 74 -4.05 -5.19 -7.47
N VAL A 75 -5.36 -5.17 -7.61
CA VAL A 75 -6.23 -4.03 -7.31
C VAL A 75 -7.31 -4.50 -6.37
N LEU A 76 -7.45 -3.85 -5.22
CA LEU A 76 -8.50 -4.16 -4.26
C LEU A 76 -9.23 -2.89 -3.83
N VAL A 77 -10.55 -2.94 -3.96
CA VAL A 77 -11.48 -1.92 -3.48
C VAL A 77 -12.25 -2.50 -2.30
N ASP A 78 -12.33 -1.74 -1.21
CA ASP A 78 -12.94 -2.15 0.06
C ASP A 78 -12.40 -3.50 0.58
N PRO A 79 -11.07 -3.65 0.73
CA PRO A 79 -10.48 -4.92 1.16
C PRO A 79 -10.84 -5.25 2.62
N VAL A 80 -11.05 -6.54 2.87
CA VAL A 80 -11.30 -7.11 4.20
C VAL A 80 -10.39 -8.32 4.38
N VAL A 81 -9.62 -8.35 5.45
CA VAL A 81 -8.82 -9.51 5.83
C VAL A 81 -9.74 -10.57 6.43
N LEU A 82 -9.79 -11.74 5.79
CA LEU A 82 -10.62 -12.86 6.25
C LEU A 82 -9.87 -13.77 7.23
N SER A 83 -8.58 -14.00 6.98
CA SER A 83 -7.74 -14.85 7.82
C SER A 83 -6.26 -14.50 7.68
N THR A 84 -5.51 -14.82 8.71
CA THR A 84 -4.06 -14.66 8.75
C THR A 84 -3.44 -15.90 9.39
N GLU A 85 -2.25 -16.30 8.94
CA GLU A 85 -1.49 -17.40 9.50
C GLU A 85 -0.01 -17.06 9.59
N GLY A 86 0.63 -17.54 10.65
CA GLY A 86 2.05 -17.40 10.90
C GLY A 86 2.47 -15.96 11.16
N GLU A 87 3.77 -15.78 11.32
CA GLU A 87 4.40 -14.47 11.48
C GLU A 87 5.81 -14.51 10.91
N GLU A 88 6.15 -13.48 10.15
CA GLU A 88 7.48 -13.23 9.62
C GLU A 88 7.87 -11.78 9.88
N THR A 89 9.11 -11.56 10.29
CA THR A 89 9.65 -10.21 10.47
C THR A 89 10.65 -9.93 9.37
N ASP A 90 10.46 -8.80 8.69
CA ASP A 90 11.33 -8.35 7.60
C ASP A 90 11.35 -6.82 7.51
N ALA A 91 12.33 -6.29 6.80
CA ALA A 91 12.46 -4.86 6.60
C ALA A 91 11.34 -4.31 5.70
N GLU A 92 10.77 -3.18 6.12
CA GLU A 92 9.81 -2.41 5.33
C GLU A 92 10.25 -0.97 5.18
N ALA A 93 9.83 -0.39 4.08
CA ALA A 93 9.93 1.03 3.79
C ALA A 93 8.60 1.51 3.22
N CYS A 94 8.39 2.82 3.12
CA CYS A 94 7.13 3.39 2.67
C CYS A 94 7.40 4.63 1.82
N LEU A 95 6.72 4.76 0.69
CA LEU A 95 6.81 5.94 -0.18
C LEU A 95 6.40 7.23 0.53
N SER A 96 5.52 7.14 1.54
CA SER A 96 5.09 8.28 2.36
C SER A 96 6.07 8.61 3.50
N ILE A 97 7.07 7.78 3.76
CA ILE A 97 8.13 7.98 4.77
C ILE A 97 9.49 7.77 4.08
N PRO A 98 9.92 8.71 3.22
CA PRO A 98 11.13 8.53 2.42
C PRO A 98 12.37 8.37 3.28
N GLY A 99 13.25 7.44 2.88
CA GLY A 99 14.56 7.26 3.49
C GLY A 99 14.56 6.58 4.86
N VAL A 100 13.45 5.98 5.28
CA VAL A 100 13.35 5.27 6.56
C VAL A 100 13.00 3.80 6.34
N VAL A 101 13.71 2.92 7.03
CA VAL A 101 13.50 1.47 7.00
C VAL A 101 13.39 0.96 8.43
N GLY A 102 12.55 -0.02 8.68
CA GLY A 102 12.44 -0.69 9.97
C GLY A 102 11.93 -2.12 9.80
N GLU A 103 12.24 -2.98 10.77
CA GLU A 103 11.76 -4.35 10.75
C GLU A 103 10.34 -4.44 11.30
N VAL A 104 9.46 -5.07 10.52
CA VAL A 104 8.04 -5.16 10.81
C VAL A 104 7.59 -6.62 10.83
N PRO A 105 6.98 -7.10 11.93
CA PRO A 105 6.34 -8.39 11.96
C PRO A 105 5.00 -8.31 11.20
N ARG A 106 4.77 -9.26 10.31
CA ARG A 106 3.53 -9.42 9.56
C ARG A 106 3.10 -10.87 9.57
N ALA A 107 1.81 -11.13 9.37
CA ALA A 107 1.38 -12.48 9.09
C ALA A 107 2.12 -13.04 7.85
N ALA A 108 2.54 -14.30 7.92
CA ALA A 108 3.24 -14.96 6.82
C ALA A 108 2.32 -15.17 5.62
N SER A 109 1.04 -15.45 5.87
CA SER A 109 0.01 -15.54 4.84
C SER A 109 -1.27 -14.83 5.27
N VAL A 110 -2.00 -14.31 4.27
CA VAL A 110 -3.28 -13.65 4.47
C VAL A 110 -4.25 -14.03 3.38
N THR A 111 -5.53 -14.10 3.72
CA THR A 111 -6.62 -14.17 2.76
C THR A 111 -7.41 -12.88 2.83
N VAL A 112 -7.52 -12.18 1.71
CA VAL A 112 -8.18 -10.88 1.61
C VAL A 112 -9.30 -10.95 0.60
N ARG A 113 -10.47 -10.43 0.96
CA ARG A 113 -11.60 -10.27 0.06
C ARG A 113 -11.80 -8.78 -0.24
N GLY A 114 -12.14 -8.47 -1.46
CA GLY A 114 -12.46 -7.11 -1.89
C GLY A 114 -13.13 -7.14 -3.26
N LYS A 115 -13.18 -5.98 -3.91
CA LYS A 115 -13.63 -5.86 -5.29
C LYS A 115 -12.45 -5.54 -6.19
N ASN A 116 -12.46 -6.10 -7.40
CA ASN A 116 -11.47 -5.76 -8.41
C ASN A 116 -11.83 -4.42 -9.10
N ARG A 117 -11.01 -3.99 -10.07
CA ARG A 117 -11.21 -2.74 -10.83
C ARG A 117 -12.54 -2.70 -11.62
N ARG A 118 -13.20 -3.84 -11.82
CA ARG A 118 -14.51 -3.94 -12.47
C ARG A 118 -15.67 -4.01 -11.47
N GLY A 119 -15.39 -3.92 -10.18
CA GLY A 119 -16.39 -3.99 -9.13
C GLY A 119 -16.85 -5.41 -8.79
N ARG A 120 -16.17 -6.44 -9.29
CA ARG A 120 -16.48 -7.84 -8.98
C ARG A 120 -15.79 -8.28 -7.71
N ALA A 121 -16.50 -9.05 -6.88
CA ALA A 121 -15.93 -9.65 -5.69
C ALA A 121 -14.79 -10.61 -6.05
N VAL A 122 -13.66 -10.46 -5.35
CA VAL A 122 -12.49 -11.33 -5.50
C VAL A 122 -11.95 -11.68 -4.12
N THR A 123 -11.36 -12.88 -4.01
CA THR A 123 -10.65 -13.32 -2.81
C THR A 123 -9.23 -13.70 -3.23
N ILE A 124 -8.25 -13.16 -2.52
CA ILE A 124 -6.84 -13.38 -2.77
C ILE A 124 -6.23 -14.06 -1.56
N ALA A 125 -5.67 -15.25 -1.77
CA ALA A 125 -4.79 -15.90 -0.82
C ALA A 125 -3.35 -15.51 -1.18
N ALA A 126 -2.64 -14.88 -0.26
CA ALA A 126 -1.29 -14.37 -0.46
C ALA A 126 -0.36 -14.85 0.65
N GLU A 127 0.88 -15.09 0.27
CA GLU A 127 1.97 -15.42 1.17
C GLU A 127 3.24 -14.65 0.76
N GLY A 128 4.25 -14.66 1.61
CA GLY A 128 5.52 -14.00 1.34
C GLY A 128 5.38 -12.49 1.12
N LEU A 129 6.07 -11.98 0.10
CA LEU A 129 6.12 -10.55 -0.19
C LEU A 129 4.74 -9.95 -0.50
N LEU A 130 3.90 -10.64 -1.26
CA LEU A 130 2.55 -10.13 -1.56
C LEU A 130 1.70 -10.02 -0.29
N ALA A 131 1.77 -11.01 0.62
CA ALA A 131 1.08 -10.93 1.91
C ALA A 131 1.52 -9.71 2.72
N ARG A 132 2.82 -9.44 2.76
CA ARG A 132 3.40 -8.27 3.44
C ARG A 132 2.90 -6.97 2.84
N VAL A 133 2.96 -6.83 1.52
CA VAL A 133 2.51 -5.63 0.81
C VAL A 133 1.03 -5.37 1.03
N LEU A 134 0.18 -6.39 0.91
CA LEU A 134 -1.26 -6.23 1.14
C LEU A 134 -1.58 -5.77 2.58
N GLN A 135 -0.90 -6.32 3.57
CA GLN A 135 -1.07 -5.89 4.97
C GLN A 135 -0.60 -4.45 5.19
N HIS A 136 0.54 -4.07 4.59
CA HIS A 136 1.05 -2.70 4.64
C HIS A 136 0.04 -1.69 4.05
N GLU A 137 -0.52 -2.00 2.89
CA GLU A 137 -1.48 -1.11 2.22
C GLU A 137 -2.84 -1.06 2.92
N ILE A 138 -3.31 -2.18 3.48
CA ILE A 138 -4.53 -2.20 4.29
C ILE A 138 -4.35 -1.36 5.56
N ASP A 139 -3.17 -1.40 6.19
CA ASP A 139 -2.85 -0.52 7.32
C ASP A 139 -3.01 0.96 6.93
N HIS A 140 -2.53 1.38 5.76
CA HIS A 140 -2.75 2.75 5.27
C HIS A 140 -4.23 3.13 5.20
N LEU A 141 -5.09 2.20 4.79
CA LEU A 141 -6.54 2.43 4.74
C LEU A 141 -7.15 2.61 6.14
N ASP A 142 -6.49 2.10 7.16
CA ASP A 142 -6.88 2.23 8.57
C ASP A 142 -6.15 3.37 9.30
N GLY A 143 -5.33 4.15 8.60
CA GLY A 143 -4.56 5.25 9.16
C GLY A 143 -3.34 4.80 9.97
N ILE A 144 -2.82 3.60 9.70
CA ILE A 144 -1.67 2.99 10.36
C ILE A 144 -0.46 3.05 9.44
N LEU A 145 0.67 3.49 9.96
CA LEU A 145 1.96 3.51 9.25
C LEU A 145 2.84 2.34 9.71
N PHE A 146 3.76 1.89 8.85
CA PHE A 146 4.57 0.71 9.18
C PHE A 146 5.42 0.91 10.45
N LEU A 147 5.85 2.14 10.74
CA LEU A 147 6.61 2.45 11.96
C LEU A 147 5.80 2.15 13.24
N ASP A 148 4.47 2.20 13.19
CA ASP A 148 3.60 1.83 14.30
C ASP A 148 3.67 0.31 14.62
N ARG A 149 4.11 -0.49 13.64
CA ARG A 149 4.23 -1.95 13.74
C ARG A 149 5.63 -2.43 14.11
N VAL A 150 6.63 -1.55 14.10
CA VAL A 150 7.99 -1.90 14.48
C VAL A 150 8.02 -2.25 15.97
N ARG A 151 8.43 -3.48 16.30
CA ARG A 151 8.56 -3.94 17.71
C ARG A 151 9.86 -3.50 18.35
N ASP A 152 10.94 -3.53 17.59
CA ASP A 152 12.27 -3.13 18.04
C ASP A 152 12.69 -1.83 17.37
N PRO A 153 12.59 -0.68 18.07
CA PRO A 153 12.97 0.61 17.52
C PRO A 153 14.43 0.70 17.06
N SER A 154 15.32 -0.15 17.58
CA SER A 154 16.73 -0.18 17.17
C SER A 154 16.92 -0.63 15.72
N THR A 155 15.91 -1.26 15.11
CA THR A 155 15.94 -1.67 13.71
C THR A 155 15.63 -0.52 12.75
N ILE A 156 15.08 0.58 13.26
CA ILE A 156 14.75 1.76 12.47
C ILE A 156 16.04 2.46 12.08
N ARG A 157 16.23 2.64 10.77
CA ARG A 157 17.41 3.32 10.24
C ARG A 157 17.04 4.24 9.09
N VAL A 158 17.83 5.28 8.94
CA VAL A 158 17.77 6.19 7.80
C VAL A 158 18.70 5.64 6.72
N VAL A 159 18.17 5.47 5.50
CA VAL A 159 18.95 5.02 4.34
C VAL A 159 19.09 6.17 3.35
N VAL A 160 20.30 6.33 2.82
CA VAL A 160 20.55 7.25 1.72
C VAL A 160 20.15 6.52 0.44
N PRO A 161 19.34 7.12 -0.46
CA PRO A 161 18.98 6.50 -1.72
C PRO A 161 20.23 6.15 -2.51
N SER A 162 20.47 4.83 -2.76
CA SER A 162 21.48 4.36 -3.69
C SER A 162 20.80 3.93 -4.98
N GLN A 163 21.54 3.92 -6.09
CA GLN A 163 21.00 3.48 -7.38
C GLN A 163 20.58 1.99 -7.36
N ASP A 164 21.01 1.25 -6.36
CA ASP A 164 20.74 -0.18 -6.16
C ASP A 164 19.70 -0.47 -5.07
N ALA A 165 18.91 0.51 -4.65
CA ALA A 165 17.93 0.33 -3.59
C ALA A 165 16.81 -0.63 -3.98
N THR A 166 16.48 -1.57 -3.09
CA THR A 166 15.31 -2.43 -3.22
C THR A 166 14.03 -1.57 -3.26
N PRO A 167 13.06 -1.89 -4.13
CA PRO A 167 11.79 -1.16 -4.17
C PRO A 167 11.10 -1.12 -2.82
N ALA A 168 10.60 0.05 -2.46
CA ALA A 168 9.84 0.22 -1.22
C ALA A 168 8.47 -0.46 -1.33
N ALA A 169 8.03 -1.12 -0.26
CA ALA A 169 6.62 -1.46 -0.09
C ALA A 169 5.85 -0.14 0.12
N GLY A 170 4.88 0.13 -0.68
CA GLY A 170 4.05 1.32 -0.73
C GLY A 170 4.12 2.47 0.24
#